data_7cd03184e5ff5e7ad50edb34df937442
#
_entry.id   7cd03184e5ff5e7ad50edb34df937442
#
_cell.length_a   1.000
_cell.length_b   1.000
_cell.length_c   1.000
_cell.angle_alpha   90.00
_cell.angle_beta   90.00
_cell.angle_gamma   90.00
#
_symmetry.space_group_name_H-M   'P 1'
#
loop_
_entity.id
_entity.type
_entity.pdbx_description
1 polymer ?
#
loop_
_entity_poly.entity_id
_entity_poly.type
_entity_poly.pdbx_seq_one_letter_code
_entity_poly.pdbx_strand_id
1 'polypeptide(L)'
;MSDLVPFDQRDGFIWYNGKFVEWKEAKVHVLNHGLHYASCVFEGEKIYDKKIFKCNAHSTRLHASAEMMGFEIPYSIEELDKIKKESVVKQNIQDGYMRAFAWRGSEKMAISAQHNKIHVAVACWPWPPYYSEEARRAGLKLKFAKYKRPSPETAPVAAKAAGLYMICTISKHEAEREGYNDALMLDYRGFLAEATGANLFLVMKNGELHTPLPDCFLNGITRLTVIELAKKRGIKVIFTPFSRTN
;
A
#
# COMPACT_ATOMS: atom_id res chain seq x y z
N MET A 1 -15.30 10.80 -10.42
CA MET A 1 -14.95 9.35 -10.36
C MET A 1 -16.18 8.44 -10.52
N SER A 2 -17.25 8.90 -11.18
CA SER A 2 -18.55 8.20 -11.28
C SER A 2 -18.61 7.07 -12.33
N ASP A 3 -17.57 6.84 -13.13
CA ASP A 3 -17.67 5.94 -14.29
C ASP A 3 -16.68 4.77 -14.25
N LEU A 4 -16.13 4.46 -13.10
CA LEU A 4 -15.30 3.26 -12.95
C LEU A 4 -16.20 2.04 -12.73
N VAL A 5 -16.10 1.06 -13.62
CA VAL A 5 -16.75 -0.25 -13.41
C VAL A 5 -16.38 -0.77 -12.02
N PRO A 6 -17.37 -1.17 -11.18
CA PRO A 6 -17.11 -1.76 -9.87
C PRO A 6 -16.09 -2.91 -9.95
N PHE A 7 -15.25 -3.05 -8.93
CA PHE A 7 -14.16 -4.04 -8.98
C PHE A 7 -14.65 -5.48 -9.12
N ASP A 8 -15.78 -5.82 -8.55
CA ASP A 8 -16.42 -7.14 -8.63
C ASP A 8 -17.10 -7.43 -9.97
N GLN A 9 -17.30 -6.40 -10.81
CA GLN A 9 -17.98 -6.49 -12.11
C GLN A 9 -17.03 -6.42 -13.31
N ARG A 10 -15.74 -6.30 -13.08
CA ARG A 10 -14.73 -6.25 -14.13
C ARG A 10 -14.57 -7.59 -14.82
N ASP A 11 -14.11 -7.55 -16.04
CA ASP A 11 -13.79 -8.74 -16.82
C ASP A 11 -12.27 -9.03 -16.81
N GLY A 12 -11.91 -10.23 -17.22
CA GLY A 12 -10.54 -10.70 -17.32
C GLY A 12 -10.19 -11.72 -16.25
N PHE A 13 -8.96 -11.70 -15.74
CA PHE A 13 -8.45 -12.77 -14.89
C PHE A 13 -7.73 -12.21 -13.65
N ILE A 14 -7.84 -12.94 -12.55
CA ILE A 14 -7.04 -12.77 -11.34
C ILE A 14 -6.24 -14.07 -11.14
N TRP A 15 -4.96 -13.97 -10.88
CA TRP A 15 -4.21 -15.11 -10.40
C TRP A 15 -4.56 -15.36 -8.92
N TYR A 16 -4.98 -16.60 -8.62
CA TYR A 16 -5.49 -16.97 -7.32
C TYR A 16 -5.04 -18.39 -6.95
N ASN A 17 -4.21 -18.54 -5.91
CA ASN A 17 -3.76 -19.83 -5.37
C ASN A 17 -3.23 -20.82 -6.44
N GLY A 18 -2.35 -20.38 -7.33
CA GLY A 18 -1.67 -21.23 -8.30
C GLY A 18 -2.27 -21.25 -9.71
N LYS A 19 -3.39 -20.58 -9.95
CA LYS A 19 -4.03 -20.53 -11.27
C LYS A 19 -4.69 -19.18 -11.56
N PHE A 20 -4.87 -18.88 -12.83
CA PHE A 20 -5.75 -17.78 -13.26
C PHE A 20 -7.21 -18.23 -13.18
N VAL A 21 -8.03 -17.44 -12.52
CA VAL A 21 -9.49 -17.60 -12.47
C VAL A 21 -10.15 -16.40 -13.16
N GLU A 22 -11.38 -16.54 -13.64
CA GLU A 22 -12.14 -15.41 -14.13
C GLU A 22 -12.32 -14.37 -13.04
N TRP A 23 -12.27 -13.09 -13.39
CA TRP A 23 -12.29 -11.98 -12.42
C TRP A 23 -13.44 -12.09 -11.44
N LYS A 24 -14.66 -12.35 -11.94
CA LYS A 24 -15.88 -12.45 -11.14
C LYS A 24 -15.94 -13.69 -10.24
N GLU A 25 -15.09 -14.68 -10.47
CA GLU A 25 -15.00 -15.91 -9.67
C GLU A 25 -13.91 -15.86 -8.58
N ALA A 26 -13.14 -14.78 -8.51
CA ALA A 26 -12.17 -14.57 -7.44
C ALA A 26 -12.88 -14.15 -6.14
N LYS A 27 -13.54 -15.09 -5.49
CA LYS A 27 -14.38 -14.90 -4.29
C LYS A 27 -13.74 -15.53 -3.06
N VAL A 28 -14.06 -15.01 -1.88
CA VAL A 28 -13.68 -15.57 -0.58
C VAL A 28 -14.93 -15.83 0.25
N HIS A 29 -14.83 -16.80 1.17
CA HIS A 29 -15.92 -17.07 2.11
C HIS A 29 -16.09 -15.89 3.09
N VAL A 30 -17.32 -15.57 3.47
CA VAL A 30 -17.62 -14.45 4.38
C VAL A 30 -17.01 -14.62 5.77
N LEU A 31 -16.81 -15.87 6.24
CA LEU A 31 -16.09 -16.20 7.47
C LEU A 31 -14.59 -16.38 7.19
N ASN A 32 -13.98 -15.44 6.50
CA ASN A 32 -12.55 -15.43 6.21
C ASN A 32 -11.80 -14.70 7.33
N HIS A 33 -10.75 -15.31 7.87
CA HIS A 33 -9.98 -14.75 8.99
C HIS A 33 -9.32 -13.40 8.60
N GLY A 34 -8.86 -13.30 7.37
CA GLY A 34 -8.31 -12.04 6.85
C GLY A 34 -9.31 -10.89 6.88
N LEU A 35 -10.61 -11.17 6.65
CA LEU A 35 -11.68 -10.18 6.68
C LEU A 35 -12.03 -9.75 8.11
N HIS A 36 -12.08 -10.69 9.07
CA HIS A 36 -12.54 -10.43 10.44
C HIS A 36 -11.44 -9.94 11.38
N TYR A 37 -10.21 -10.47 11.23
CA TYR A 37 -9.07 -10.18 12.10
C TYR A 37 -7.92 -9.47 11.39
N ALA A 38 -8.16 -9.01 10.16
CA ALA A 38 -7.17 -8.30 9.34
C ALA A 38 -5.84 -9.05 9.13
N SER A 39 -5.84 -10.38 9.20
CA SER A 39 -4.68 -11.22 8.90
C SER A 39 -4.42 -11.24 7.39
N CYS A 40 -4.06 -10.07 6.85
CA CYS A 40 -3.84 -9.83 5.45
C CYS A 40 -2.72 -8.80 5.25
N VAL A 41 -1.83 -9.09 4.33
CA VAL A 41 -0.80 -8.18 3.82
C VAL A 41 -0.98 -7.94 2.34
N PHE A 42 -0.59 -6.78 1.84
CA PHE A 42 -0.80 -6.44 0.44
C PHE A 42 0.28 -5.52 -0.11
N GLU A 43 0.40 -5.50 -1.43
CA GLU A 43 1.22 -4.55 -2.17
C GLU A 43 0.39 -3.68 -3.10
N GLY A 44 0.97 -2.56 -3.50
CA GLY A 44 0.42 -1.67 -4.50
C GLY A 44 1.53 -1.22 -5.43
N GLU A 45 1.45 -1.64 -6.69
CA GLU A 45 2.51 -1.50 -7.65
C GLU A 45 2.00 -0.78 -8.90
N LYS A 46 2.73 0.23 -9.37
CA LYS A 46 2.41 0.88 -10.64
C LYS A 46 3.00 0.09 -11.80
N ILE A 47 2.23 0.00 -12.87
CA ILE A 47 2.65 -0.55 -14.16
C ILE A 47 2.78 0.63 -15.12
N TYR A 48 3.93 0.74 -15.79
CA TYR A 48 4.25 1.72 -16.82
C TYR A 48 4.81 0.99 -18.03
N ASP A 49 4.22 1.18 -19.20
CA ASP A 49 4.65 0.52 -20.43
C ASP A 49 4.89 -1.00 -20.22
N LYS A 50 3.87 -1.69 -19.69
CA LYS A 50 3.89 -3.13 -19.36
C LYS A 50 4.92 -3.55 -18.29
N LYS A 51 5.68 -2.62 -17.72
CA LYS A 51 6.72 -2.90 -16.73
C LYS A 51 6.23 -2.55 -15.32
N ILE A 52 6.36 -3.49 -14.41
CA ILE A 52 6.01 -3.28 -13.00
C ILE A 52 7.17 -2.53 -12.33
N PHE A 53 6.87 -1.36 -11.78
CA PHE A 53 7.87 -0.56 -11.08
C PHE A 53 8.37 -1.25 -9.82
N LYS A 54 9.69 -1.49 -9.74
CA LYS A 54 10.34 -2.11 -8.56
C LYS A 54 9.71 -3.45 -8.12
N CYS A 55 9.28 -4.29 -9.06
CA CYS A 55 8.56 -5.55 -8.83
C CYS A 55 9.16 -6.40 -7.70
N ASN A 56 10.46 -6.70 -7.78
CA ASN A 56 11.17 -7.53 -6.79
C ASN A 56 11.14 -6.90 -5.39
N ALA A 57 11.37 -5.58 -5.26
CA ALA A 57 11.30 -4.89 -3.98
C ALA A 57 9.90 -4.98 -3.34
N HIS A 58 8.84 -4.96 -4.16
CA HIS A 58 7.47 -5.17 -3.69
C HIS A 58 7.23 -6.61 -3.25
N SER A 59 7.70 -7.62 -3.98
CA SER A 59 7.59 -9.02 -3.57
C SER A 59 8.35 -9.28 -2.28
N THR A 60 9.57 -8.75 -2.15
CA THR A 60 10.37 -8.85 -0.92
C THR A 60 9.62 -8.23 0.27
N ARG A 61 9.03 -7.04 0.10
CA ARG A 61 8.28 -6.40 1.19
C ARG A 61 6.98 -7.13 1.53
N LEU A 62 6.31 -7.75 0.55
CA LEU A 62 5.13 -8.57 0.82
C LEU A 62 5.48 -9.75 1.74
N HIS A 63 6.60 -10.44 1.48
CA HIS A 63 7.11 -11.51 2.35
C HIS A 63 7.47 -10.99 3.75
N ALA A 64 8.25 -9.91 3.84
CA ALA A 64 8.60 -9.31 5.13
C ALA A 64 7.35 -8.88 5.93
N SER A 65 6.33 -8.35 5.25
CA SER A 65 5.06 -8.01 5.89
C SER A 65 4.31 -9.24 6.40
N ALA A 66 4.31 -10.34 5.65
CA ALA A 66 3.68 -11.60 6.06
C ALA A 66 4.39 -12.20 7.28
N GLU A 67 5.71 -12.20 7.29
CA GLU A 67 6.53 -12.66 8.42
C GLU A 67 6.21 -11.86 9.69
N MET A 68 6.16 -10.51 9.62
CA MET A 68 5.74 -9.65 10.74
C MET A 68 4.32 -9.93 11.21
N MET A 69 3.44 -10.44 10.33
CA MET A 69 2.07 -10.86 10.67
C MET A 69 1.98 -12.33 11.08
N GLY A 70 3.11 -13.02 11.26
CA GLY A 70 3.22 -14.39 11.77
C GLY A 70 2.74 -15.45 10.79
N PHE A 71 2.93 -15.25 9.47
CA PHE A 71 2.68 -16.28 8.45
C PHE A 71 3.64 -16.19 7.26
N GLU A 72 3.79 -17.31 6.57
CA GLU A 72 4.63 -17.43 5.38
C GLU A 72 3.78 -17.47 4.11
N ILE A 73 4.26 -16.83 3.05
CA ILE A 73 3.65 -16.89 1.72
C ILE A 73 4.13 -18.18 1.04
N PRO A 74 3.24 -19.06 0.53
CA PRO A 74 3.63 -20.36 -0.04
C PRO A 74 4.15 -20.27 -1.48
N TYR A 75 4.77 -19.16 -1.86
CA TYR A 75 5.41 -18.92 -3.16
C TYR A 75 6.68 -18.10 -2.92
N SER A 76 7.77 -18.42 -3.62
CA SER A 76 9.00 -17.63 -3.50
C SER A 76 8.85 -16.22 -4.09
N ILE A 77 9.81 -15.35 -3.80
CA ILE A 77 9.84 -13.99 -4.37
C ILE A 77 9.93 -14.05 -5.90
N GLU A 78 10.73 -14.96 -6.44
CA GLU A 78 10.93 -15.18 -7.87
C GLU A 78 9.64 -15.69 -8.55
N GLU A 79 8.94 -16.62 -7.89
CA GLU A 79 7.64 -17.11 -8.36
C GLU A 79 6.61 -15.98 -8.38
N LEU A 80 6.53 -15.17 -7.34
CA LEU A 80 5.63 -14.00 -7.30
C LEU A 80 5.97 -12.98 -8.39
N ASP A 81 7.25 -12.69 -8.61
CA ASP A 81 7.67 -11.78 -9.67
C ASP A 81 7.28 -12.31 -11.06
N LYS A 82 7.38 -13.61 -11.29
CA LYS A 82 6.93 -14.27 -12.52
C LYS A 82 5.41 -14.17 -12.68
N ILE A 83 4.65 -14.56 -11.65
CA ILE A 83 3.19 -14.49 -11.61
C ILE A 83 2.68 -13.06 -11.91
N LYS A 84 3.31 -12.05 -11.31
CA LYS A 84 2.98 -10.65 -11.55
C LYS A 84 3.17 -10.25 -13.00
N LYS A 85 4.29 -10.62 -13.62
CA LYS A 85 4.57 -10.36 -15.04
C LYS A 85 3.57 -11.08 -15.95
N GLU A 86 3.28 -12.35 -15.67
CA GLU A 86 2.26 -13.12 -16.39
C GLU A 86 0.87 -12.48 -16.26
N SER A 87 0.53 -11.94 -15.10
CA SER A 87 -0.74 -11.22 -14.87
C SER A 87 -0.85 -9.97 -15.74
N VAL A 88 0.22 -9.18 -15.89
CA VAL A 88 0.24 -8.01 -16.79
C VAL A 88 -0.02 -8.43 -18.24
N VAL A 89 0.62 -9.51 -18.70
CA VAL A 89 0.42 -10.04 -20.07
C VAL A 89 -0.99 -10.57 -20.22
N LYS A 90 -1.48 -11.40 -19.29
CA LYS A 90 -2.81 -12.03 -19.33
C LYS A 90 -3.94 -11.00 -19.37
N GLN A 91 -3.80 -9.87 -18.64
CA GLN A 91 -4.77 -8.79 -18.59
C GLN A 91 -4.51 -7.71 -19.66
N ASN A 92 -3.46 -7.85 -20.47
CA ASN A 92 -3.06 -6.88 -21.50
C ASN A 92 -2.96 -5.43 -20.95
N ILE A 93 -2.31 -5.26 -19.81
CA ILE A 93 -2.15 -3.95 -19.16
C ILE A 93 -0.95 -3.23 -19.75
N GLN A 94 -1.19 -2.06 -20.33
CA GLN A 94 -0.13 -1.12 -20.77
C GLN A 94 0.33 -0.26 -19.59
N ASP A 95 -0.61 0.52 -19.04
CA ASP A 95 -0.41 1.35 -17.86
C ASP A 95 -1.50 1.04 -16.85
N GLY A 96 -1.12 0.86 -15.57
CA GLY A 96 -2.09 0.42 -14.62
C GLY A 96 -1.58 0.29 -13.19
N TYR A 97 -2.30 -0.49 -12.45
CA TYR A 97 -2.01 -0.79 -11.05
C TYR A 97 -2.12 -2.28 -10.79
N MET A 98 -1.25 -2.77 -9.93
CA MET A 98 -1.25 -4.15 -9.47
C MET A 98 -1.43 -4.22 -7.96
N ARG A 99 -2.21 -5.21 -7.54
CA ARG A 99 -2.44 -5.60 -6.16
C ARG A 99 -2.06 -7.06 -5.98
N ALA A 100 -0.93 -7.32 -5.34
CA ALA A 100 -0.58 -8.63 -4.81
C ALA A 100 -0.92 -8.63 -3.32
N PHE A 101 -1.51 -9.71 -2.81
CA PHE A 101 -1.88 -9.81 -1.40
C PHE A 101 -1.95 -11.26 -0.95
N ALA A 102 -1.73 -11.45 0.37
CA ALA A 102 -1.80 -12.76 1.01
C ALA A 102 -2.59 -12.64 2.32
N TRP A 103 -3.37 -13.67 2.66
CA TRP A 103 -4.23 -13.66 3.85
C TRP A 103 -4.51 -15.06 4.40
N ARG A 104 -4.88 -15.13 5.68
CA ARG A 104 -5.36 -16.35 6.32
C ARG A 104 -6.80 -16.68 5.89
N GLY A 105 -7.04 -17.94 5.57
CA GLY A 105 -8.32 -18.47 5.08
C GLY A 105 -9.40 -18.62 6.15
N SER A 106 -10.31 -19.57 5.91
CA SER A 106 -11.57 -19.74 6.66
C SER A 106 -11.63 -21.05 7.46
N GLU A 107 -10.52 -21.76 7.61
CA GLU A 107 -10.49 -23.08 8.25
C GLU A 107 -10.83 -22.99 9.74
N LYS A 108 -10.44 -21.90 10.39
CA LYS A 108 -10.75 -21.61 11.79
C LYS A 108 -11.03 -20.13 12.00
N MET A 109 -12.15 -19.82 12.66
CA MET A 109 -12.56 -18.49 13.08
C MET A 109 -12.38 -18.32 14.59
N ALA A 110 -11.16 -18.01 14.99
CA ALA A 110 -10.77 -17.66 16.35
C ALA A 110 -9.54 -16.75 16.28
N ILE A 111 -9.20 -16.07 17.37
CA ILE A 111 -7.97 -15.26 17.44
C ILE A 111 -6.75 -16.12 17.06
N SER A 112 -6.65 -17.34 17.57
CA SER A 112 -5.64 -18.32 17.15
C SER A 112 -6.08 -19.03 15.88
N ALA A 113 -5.39 -18.75 14.76
CA ALA A 113 -5.63 -19.32 13.45
C ALA A 113 -4.29 -19.69 12.75
N GLN A 114 -3.32 -20.21 13.51
CA GLN A 114 -1.97 -20.52 13.02
C GLN A 114 -1.96 -21.51 11.84
N HIS A 115 -2.88 -22.45 11.84
CA HIS A 115 -2.97 -23.53 10.84
C HIS A 115 -3.93 -23.22 9.69
N ASN A 116 -4.50 -22.01 9.64
CA ASN A 116 -5.30 -21.62 8.50
C ASN A 116 -4.42 -21.55 7.25
N LYS A 117 -4.97 -22.01 6.13
CA LYS A 117 -4.34 -21.90 4.82
C LYS A 117 -4.04 -20.45 4.50
N ILE A 118 -2.85 -20.21 3.96
CA ILE A 118 -2.50 -18.90 3.41
C ILE A 118 -2.90 -18.86 1.94
N HIS A 119 -3.78 -17.94 1.63
CA HIS A 119 -4.21 -17.65 0.28
C HIS A 119 -3.38 -16.51 -0.31
N VAL A 120 -3.15 -16.55 -1.62
CA VAL A 120 -2.44 -15.52 -2.35
C VAL A 120 -3.19 -15.17 -3.62
N ALA A 121 -3.32 -13.89 -3.90
CA ALA A 121 -3.87 -13.42 -5.17
C ALA A 121 -3.07 -12.26 -5.75
N VAL A 122 -3.08 -12.17 -7.07
CA VAL A 122 -2.47 -11.08 -7.84
C VAL A 122 -3.51 -10.60 -8.87
N ALA A 123 -3.93 -9.35 -8.73
CA ALA A 123 -4.83 -8.68 -9.65
C ALA A 123 -4.16 -7.44 -10.24
N CYS A 124 -4.39 -7.17 -11.52
CA CYS A 124 -3.96 -5.91 -12.14
C CYS A 124 -5.05 -5.37 -13.08
N TRP A 125 -5.09 -4.05 -13.19
CA TRP A 125 -6.11 -3.35 -13.95
C TRP A 125 -5.61 -2.00 -14.45
N PRO A 126 -6.20 -1.45 -15.53
CA PRO A 126 -5.93 -0.07 -15.95
C PRO A 126 -6.28 0.90 -14.82
N TRP A 127 -5.38 1.84 -14.52
CA TRP A 127 -5.62 2.80 -13.46
C TRP A 127 -5.08 4.18 -13.84
N PRO A 128 -5.95 5.19 -13.94
CA PRO A 128 -5.52 6.55 -14.21
C PRO A 128 -4.70 7.13 -13.05
N PRO A 129 -4.00 8.24 -13.24
CA PRO A 129 -3.41 9.01 -12.14
C PRO A 129 -4.47 9.35 -11.08
N TYR A 130 -4.10 9.31 -9.79
CA TYR A 130 -5.00 9.63 -8.67
C TYR A 130 -5.55 11.06 -8.72
N TYR A 131 -4.78 11.98 -9.29
CA TYR A 131 -5.13 13.39 -9.41
C TYR A 131 -4.91 13.86 -10.85
N SER A 132 -5.80 14.73 -11.33
CA SER A 132 -5.64 15.36 -12.64
C SER A 132 -4.35 16.19 -12.70
N GLU A 133 -3.90 16.53 -13.89
CA GLU A 133 -2.70 17.37 -14.06
C GLU A 133 -2.90 18.75 -13.45
N GLU A 134 -4.10 19.34 -13.58
CA GLU A 134 -4.46 20.61 -12.96
C GLU A 134 -4.37 20.53 -11.44
N ALA A 135 -4.94 19.47 -10.83
CA ALA A 135 -4.90 19.28 -9.38
C ALA A 135 -3.46 19.10 -8.87
N ARG A 136 -2.61 18.39 -9.65
CA ARG A 136 -1.19 18.24 -9.31
C ARG A 136 -0.41 19.55 -9.41
N ARG A 137 -0.73 20.41 -10.39
CA ARG A 137 -0.11 21.74 -10.53
C ARG A 137 -0.58 22.74 -9.48
N ALA A 138 -1.88 22.71 -9.15
CA ALA A 138 -2.48 23.57 -8.13
C ALA A 138 -2.06 23.18 -6.70
N GLY A 139 -1.58 21.95 -6.50
CA GLY A 139 -1.31 21.37 -5.20
C GLY A 139 -2.55 20.77 -4.54
N LEU A 140 -2.34 20.04 -3.46
CA LEU A 140 -3.39 19.34 -2.71
C LEU A 140 -3.61 20.00 -1.37
N LYS A 141 -4.88 20.09 -0.95
CA LYS A 141 -5.26 20.56 0.38
C LYS A 141 -5.26 19.37 1.34
N LEU A 142 -4.50 19.46 2.42
CA LEU A 142 -4.41 18.42 3.43
C LEU A 142 -4.99 18.93 4.76
N LYS A 143 -5.71 18.04 5.45
CA LYS A 143 -6.20 18.26 6.83
C LYS A 143 -5.39 17.39 7.78
N PHE A 144 -5.09 17.86 8.98
CA PHE A 144 -4.56 16.98 10.01
C PHE A 144 -5.58 15.93 10.42
N ALA A 145 -5.16 14.66 10.38
CA ALA A 145 -5.99 13.54 10.81
C ALA A 145 -6.25 13.57 12.32
N LYS A 146 -7.42 13.10 12.73
CA LYS A 146 -7.75 12.85 14.14
C LYS A 146 -6.92 11.71 14.72
N TYR A 147 -6.79 10.62 13.95
CA TYR A 147 -6.05 9.43 14.39
C TYR A 147 -4.56 9.56 14.04
N LYS A 148 -3.71 9.05 14.95
CA LYS A 148 -2.26 9.04 14.82
C LYS A 148 -1.76 7.67 14.34
N ARG A 149 -0.58 7.64 13.70
CA ARG A 149 0.11 6.38 13.44
C ARG A 149 0.53 5.74 14.78
N PRO A 150 0.31 4.42 14.96
CA PRO A 150 0.58 3.75 16.22
C PRO A 150 2.08 3.64 16.53
N SER A 151 2.40 3.42 17.80
CA SER A 151 3.75 3.04 18.22
C SER A 151 4.12 1.65 17.68
N PRO A 152 5.41 1.40 17.36
CA PRO A 152 5.89 0.07 17.03
C PRO A 152 5.70 -0.96 18.17
N GLU A 153 5.48 -0.51 19.40
CA GLU A 153 5.12 -1.35 20.53
C GLU A 153 3.65 -1.79 20.55
N THR A 154 2.79 -1.12 19.78
CA THR A 154 1.34 -1.37 19.75
C THR A 154 0.87 -2.09 18.48
N ALA A 155 1.66 -2.07 17.42
CA ALA A 155 1.31 -2.69 16.13
C ALA A 155 2.57 -2.93 15.27
N PRO A 156 2.56 -3.89 14.35
CA PRO A 156 3.67 -4.13 13.41
C PRO A 156 3.72 -3.05 12.31
N VAL A 157 4.05 -1.83 12.70
CA VAL A 157 3.95 -0.61 11.86
C VAL A 157 4.77 -0.64 10.58
N ALA A 158 5.82 -1.46 10.53
CA ALA A 158 6.64 -1.65 9.33
C ALA A 158 6.02 -2.63 8.31
N ALA A 159 4.99 -3.39 8.70
CA ALA A 159 4.26 -4.27 7.81
C ALA A 159 3.23 -3.50 6.96
N LYS A 160 3.11 -3.86 5.69
CA LYS A 160 1.99 -3.38 4.85
C LYS A 160 0.76 -4.27 5.09
N ALA A 161 0.25 -4.21 6.33
CA ALA A 161 -0.86 -5.02 6.83
C ALA A 161 -2.20 -4.28 6.73
N ALA A 162 -3.26 -4.98 6.32
CA ALA A 162 -4.59 -4.40 6.07
C ALA A 162 -5.16 -3.68 7.31
N GLY A 163 -4.95 -4.22 8.51
CA GLY A 163 -5.45 -3.64 9.76
C GLY A 163 -4.90 -2.24 10.07
N LEU A 164 -3.72 -1.90 9.56
CA LEU A 164 -3.12 -0.57 9.74
C LEU A 164 -3.75 0.50 8.83
N TYR A 165 -4.57 0.11 7.87
CA TYR A 165 -5.21 1.03 6.92
C TYR A 165 -6.61 1.49 7.36
N MET A 166 -7.16 0.90 8.40
CA MET A 166 -8.44 1.34 8.97
C MET A 166 -8.40 2.83 9.35
N ILE A 167 -7.40 3.25 10.12
CA ILE A 167 -7.23 4.65 10.53
C ILE A 167 -6.96 5.58 9.34
N CYS A 168 -6.28 5.09 8.29
CA CYS A 168 -6.06 5.83 7.06
C CYS A 168 -7.39 6.08 6.33
N THR A 169 -8.21 5.04 6.17
CA THR A 169 -9.53 5.12 5.53
C THR A 169 -10.45 6.10 6.24
N ILE A 170 -10.56 6.00 7.57
CA ILE A 170 -11.42 6.90 8.36
C ILE A 170 -10.94 8.35 8.23
N SER A 171 -9.62 8.58 8.32
CA SER A 171 -9.03 9.92 8.21
C SER A 171 -9.21 10.52 6.81
N LYS A 172 -9.07 9.69 5.77
CA LYS A 172 -9.30 10.09 4.37
C LYS A 172 -10.75 10.50 4.16
N HIS A 173 -11.71 9.68 4.59
CA HIS A 173 -13.14 9.98 4.48
C HIS A 173 -13.53 11.25 5.23
N GLU A 174 -12.97 11.50 6.41
CA GLU A 174 -13.20 12.74 7.16
C GLU A 174 -12.67 13.96 6.39
N ALA A 175 -11.44 13.88 5.88
CA ALA A 175 -10.84 14.95 5.09
C ALA A 175 -11.66 15.27 3.84
N GLU A 176 -12.09 14.26 3.10
CA GLU A 176 -12.90 14.42 1.89
C GLU A 176 -14.28 15.04 2.16
N ARG A 177 -14.96 14.66 3.25
CA ARG A 177 -16.24 15.29 3.66
C ARG A 177 -16.11 16.77 3.96
N GLU A 178 -14.91 17.21 4.38
CA GLU A 178 -14.63 18.63 4.68
C GLU A 178 -13.95 19.37 3.50
N GLY A 179 -13.91 18.77 2.31
CA GLY A 179 -13.39 19.40 1.09
C GLY A 179 -11.86 19.41 0.95
N TYR A 180 -11.16 18.56 1.72
CA TYR A 180 -9.72 18.34 1.57
C TYR A 180 -9.44 17.16 0.63
N ASN A 181 -8.24 17.14 0.04
CA ASN A 181 -7.83 16.08 -0.87
C ASN A 181 -7.33 14.83 -0.12
N ASP A 182 -6.71 15.01 1.05
CA ASP A 182 -6.18 13.92 1.86
C ASP A 182 -5.99 14.38 3.32
N ALA A 183 -5.62 13.44 4.20
CA ALA A 183 -5.27 13.75 5.58
C ALA A 183 -3.78 13.54 5.84
N LEU A 184 -3.21 14.46 6.60
CA LEU A 184 -1.84 14.42 7.11
C LEU A 184 -1.85 13.81 8.51
N MET A 185 -1.17 12.70 8.70
CA MET A 185 -1.14 11.96 9.94
C MET A 185 0.09 12.33 10.76
N LEU A 186 -0.10 12.49 12.05
CA LEU A 186 0.98 12.52 13.03
C LEU A 186 1.26 11.11 13.55
N ASP A 187 2.44 10.89 14.09
CA ASP A 187 2.75 9.70 14.86
C ASP A 187 2.20 9.80 16.30
N TYR A 188 2.30 8.72 17.07
CA TYR A 188 1.84 8.66 18.46
C TYR A 188 2.49 9.73 19.36
N ARG A 189 3.70 10.19 19.05
CA ARG A 189 4.42 11.26 19.76
C ARG A 189 3.95 12.66 19.36
N GLY A 190 3.29 12.82 18.23
CA GLY A 190 2.84 14.10 17.69
C GLY A 190 3.72 14.67 16.59
N PHE A 191 4.71 13.94 16.10
CA PHE A 191 5.51 14.33 14.96
C PHE A 191 4.81 13.99 13.63
N LEU A 192 5.13 14.73 12.57
CA LEU A 192 4.69 14.42 11.22
C LEU A 192 5.16 13.01 10.83
N ALA A 193 4.23 12.20 10.33
CA ALA A 193 4.49 10.85 9.86
C ALA A 193 4.34 10.76 8.33
N GLU A 194 3.13 10.67 7.86
CA GLU A 194 2.81 10.47 6.45
C GLU A 194 1.38 10.97 6.13
N ALA A 195 0.98 11.02 4.87
CA ALA A 195 -0.43 11.12 4.49
C ALA A 195 -1.09 9.73 4.57
N THR A 196 -2.41 9.64 4.30
CA THR A 196 -3.13 8.35 4.48
C THR A 196 -2.64 7.22 3.59
N GLY A 197 -2.03 7.53 2.45
CA GLY A 197 -1.49 6.53 1.51
C GLY A 197 -0.16 6.93 0.87
N ALA A 198 0.53 7.96 1.38
CA ALA A 198 1.77 8.47 0.80
C ALA A 198 2.72 9.01 1.86
N ASN A 199 4.02 8.77 1.68
CA ASN A 199 5.05 9.40 2.49
C ASN A 199 5.25 10.87 2.12
N LEU A 200 5.91 11.63 3.00
CA LEU A 200 6.12 13.06 2.87
C LEU A 200 7.58 13.42 2.63
N PHE A 201 7.75 14.47 1.84
CA PHE A 201 9.00 15.20 1.72
C PHE A 201 8.70 16.70 1.83
N LEU A 202 9.59 17.43 2.50
CA LEU A 202 9.55 18.87 2.61
C LEU A 202 10.81 19.45 1.95
N VAL A 203 10.61 20.36 1.01
CA VAL A 203 11.71 21.12 0.41
C VAL A 203 11.94 22.37 1.26
N MET A 204 13.10 22.43 1.89
CA MET A 204 13.46 23.55 2.77
C MET A 204 13.97 24.73 1.95
N LYS A 205 13.92 25.95 2.52
CA LYS A 205 14.38 27.19 1.85
C LYS A 205 15.84 27.13 1.39
N ASN A 206 16.68 26.38 2.08
CA ASN A 206 18.08 26.15 1.73
C ASN A 206 18.31 25.06 0.65
N GLY A 207 17.23 24.49 0.08
CA GLY A 207 17.28 23.44 -0.93
C GLY A 207 17.45 22.03 -0.39
N GLU A 208 17.55 21.83 0.93
CA GLU A 208 17.58 20.50 1.52
C GLU A 208 16.23 19.81 1.40
N LEU A 209 16.25 18.49 1.21
CA LEU A 209 15.06 17.65 1.18
C LEU A 209 14.91 16.91 2.50
N HIS A 210 13.90 17.24 3.27
CA HIS A 210 13.62 16.60 4.55
C HIS A 210 12.49 15.60 4.44
N THR A 211 12.55 14.51 5.22
CA THR A 211 11.50 13.48 5.29
C THR A 211 11.41 12.93 6.71
N PRO A 212 10.19 12.64 7.23
CA PRO A 212 10.03 12.02 8.53
C PRO A 212 10.77 10.69 8.66
N LEU A 213 11.19 10.35 9.89
CA LEU A 213 11.76 9.04 10.21
C LEU A 213 10.69 7.96 10.11
N PRO A 214 10.90 6.88 9.35
CA PRO A 214 9.89 5.82 9.17
C PRO A 214 9.97 4.77 10.29
N ASP A 215 9.88 5.21 11.53
CA ASP A 215 9.95 4.36 12.73
C ASP A 215 8.57 3.90 13.24
N CYS A 216 7.49 4.56 12.81
CA CYS A 216 6.11 4.22 13.16
C CYS A 216 5.15 4.20 11.96
N PHE A 217 5.67 4.16 10.76
CA PHE A 217 4.90 4.03 9.52
C PHE A 217 5.74 3.33 8.44
N LEU A 218 5.10 3.00 7.34
CA LEU A 218 5.71 2.23 6.27
C LEU A 218 6.82 3.02 5.56
N ASN A 219 8.03 2.46 5.49
CA ASN A 219 9.12 3.00 4.68
C ASN A 219 8.86 2.69 3.19
N GLY A 220 8.19 3.60 2.50
CA GLY A 220 7.68 3.39 1.15
C GLY A 220 8.77 3.16 0.10
N ILE A 221 8.55 2.23 -0.83
CA ILE A 221 9.46 1.94 -1.95
C ILE A 221 9.62 3.19 -2.84
N THR A 222 8.56 3.93 -3.07
CA THR A 222 8.62 5.23 -3.76
C THR A 222 9.45 6.23 -2.97
N ARG A 223 9.30 6.30 -1.65
CA ARG A 223 10.12 7.15 -0.78
C ARG A 223 11.60 6.81 -0.91
N LEU A 224 11.97 5.54 -0.82
CA LEU A 224 13.35 5.08 -0.99
C LEU A 224 13.91 5.46 -2.36
N THR A 225 13.11 5.33 -3.42
CA THR A 225 13.49 5.73 -4.78
C THR A 225 13.73 7.23 -4.90
N VAL A 226 12.86 8.06 -4.29
CA VAL A 226 13.05 9.52 -4.25
C VAL A 226 14.35 9.89 -3.52
N ILE A 227 14.65 9.24 -2.41
CA ILE A 227 15.91 9.44 -1.66
C ILE A 227 17.12 9.08 -2.54
N GLU A 228 17.06 7.94 -3.23
CA GLU A 228 18.12 7.51 -4.15
C GLU A 228 18.34 8.55 -5.27
N LEU A 229 17.26 9.00 -5.90
CA LEU A 229 17.31 10.00 -6.97
C LEU A 229 17.82 11.37 -6.49
N ALA A 230 17.41 11.80 -5.31
CA ALA A 230 17.89 13.04 -4.69
C ALA A 230 19.40 12.99 -4.45
N LYS A 231 19.88 11.89 -3.86
CA LYS A 231 21.32 11.66 -3.64
C LYS A 231 22.12 11.67 -4.96
N LYS A 232 21.61 11.01 -6.01
CA LYS A 232 22.25 11.03 -7.35
C LYS A 232 22.32 12.42 -7.97
N ARG A 233 21.45 13.34 -7.56
CA ARG A 233 21.44 14.75 -8.00
C ARG A 233 22.18 15.69 -7.06
N GLY A 234 22.88 15.18 -6.05
CA GLY A 234 23.58 16.00 -5.06
C GLY A 234 22.67 16.75 -4.09
N ILE A 235 21.37 16.40 -4.03
CA ILE A 235 20.42 16.99 -3.10
C ILE A 235 20.58 16.30 -1.73
N LYS A 236 20.87 17.09 -0.69
CA LYS A 236 21.00 16.59 0.67
C LYS A 236 19.65 16.15 1.22
N VAL A 237 19.55 14.90 1.66
CA VAL A 237 18.36 14.33 2.28
C VAL A 237 18.56 14.19 3.78
N ILE A 238 17.65 14.76 4.57
CA ILE A 238 17.70 14.75 6.03
C ILE A 238 16.46 14.05 6.58
N PHE A 239 16.68 13.17 7.53
CA PHE A 239 15.63 12.50 8.28
C PHE A 239 15.37 13.27 9.56
N THR A 240 14.16 13.84 9.72
CA THR A 240 13.85 14.77 10.79
C THR A 240 12.53 14.45 11.45
N PRO A 241 12.46 14.44 12.81
CA PRO A 241 11.19 14.52 13.50
C PRO A 241 10.66 15.97 13.39
N PHE A 242 9.55 16.16 12.66
CA PHE A 242 8.87 17.45 12.58
C PHE A 242 7.73 17.51 13.57
N SER A 243 7.71 18.51 14.44
CA SER A 243 6.54 18.81 15.26
C SER A 243 5.52 19.65 14.47
N ARG A 244 4.27 19.67 14.92
CA ARG A 244 3.20 20.49 14.34
C ARG A 244 3.46 21.99 14.45
N THR A 245 4.36 22.38 15.34
CA THR A 245 4.66 23.77 15.71
C THR A 245 5.94 24.32 15.09
N ASN A 246 6.64 23.51 14.29
CA ASN A 246 7.88 23.94 13.62
C ASN A 246 7.60 24.44 12.20
#